data_5162957e115338d4d8fbe0313551e4e0
#
_entry.id   5162957e115338d4d8fbe0313551e4e0
#
_cell.length_a   1.000
_cell.length_b   1.000
_cell.length_c   1.000
_cell.angle_alpha   90.00
_cell.angle_beta   90.00
_cell.angle_gamma   90.00
#
_symmetry.space_group_name_H-M   'P 1'
#
loop_
_entity.id
_entity.type
_entity.pdbx_description
1 polymer ?
#
loop_
_entity_poly.entity_id
_entity_poly.type
_entity_poly.pdbx_seq_one_letter_code
_entity_poly.pdbx_strand_id
1 'polypeptide(L)'
;VGLAAVQLAKALGAKTIGTSRTAEKLERAKMFGLNEAILTGENAEFAGILTSKNGGGVDVILDLVGAGYFSENLECLRLKGRLMLVGLTSGNRAEIDLSMALMKRLRITGTTLRGRTLEEKAEATRNFAEQVVPLLADGTIVPNLDKVLAVDRVREAHEYLESNDSFGKVVLEF
;
A
#
# COMPACT_ATOMS: atom_id res chain seq x y z
N VAL A 1 -0.80 -4.74 -4.23
CA VAL A 1 -0.54 -4.64 -2.78
C VAL A 1 -1.54 -3.69 -2.13
N GLY A 2 -1.72 -2.46 -2.61
CA GLY A 2 -2.60 -1.45 -2.00
C GLY A 2 -4.03 -1.92 -1.75
N LEU A 3 -4.72 -2.53 -2.72
CA LEU A 3 -6.08 -3.03 -2.55
C LEU A 3 -6.20 -4.12 -1.48
N ALA A 4 -5.20 -5.00 -1.39
CA ALA A 4 -5.16 -6.02 -0.34
C ALA A 4 -5.00 -5.37 1.05
N ALA A 5 -4.14 -4.35 1.16
CA ALA A 5 -3.95 -3.59 2.40
C ALA A 5 -5.23 -2.86 2.83
N VAL A 6 -5.96 -2.24 1.89
CA VAL A 6 -7.24 -1.57 2.15
C VAL A 6 -8.27 -2.55 2.69
N GLN A 7 -8.44 -3.70 2.06
CA GLN A 7 -9.41 -4.72 2.48
C GLN A 7 -9.06 -5.32 3.86
N LEU A 8 -7.77 -5.65 4.08
CA LEU A 8 -7.29 -6.13 5.38
C LEU A 8 -7.51 -5.10 6.48
N ALA A 9 -7.15 -3.85 6.25
CA ALA A 9 -7.33 -2.77 7.22
C ALA A 9 -8.81 -2.58 7.57
N LYS A 10 -9.70 -2.61 6.56
CA LYS A 10 -11.15 -2.57 6.77
C LYS A 10 -11.64 -3.75 7.60
N ALA A 11 -11.21 -4.96 7.29
CA ALA A 11 -11.59 -6.17 8.03
C ALA A 11 -11.14 -6.11 9.50
N LEU A 12 -10.04 -5.43 9.78
CA LEU A 12 -9.51 -5.17 11.11
C LEU A 12 -10.12 -3.94 11.79
N GLY A 13 -11.13 -3.28 11.20
CA GLY A 13 -11.81 -2.11 11.75
C GLY A 13 -11.01 -0.81 11.67
N ALA A 14 -9.94 -0.75 10.88
CA ALA A 14 -9.18 0.47 10.69
C ALA A 14 -9.80 1.37 9.62
N LYS A 15 -9.70 2.70 9.83
CA LYS A 15 -10.01 3.69 8.80
C LYS A 15 -8.86 3.74 7.79
N THR A 16 -9.20 3.67 6.52
CA THR A 16 -8.24 3.60 5.43
C THR A 16 -8.20 4.90 4.63
N ILE A 17 -7.00 5.36 4.32
CA ILE A 17 -6.74 6.51 3.46
C ILE A 17 -5.78 6.05 2.38
N GLY A 18 -6.10 6.30 1.13
CA GLY A 18 -5.26 5.95 -0.01
C GLY A 18 -4.84 7.17 -0.82
N THR A 19 -3.60 7.17 -1.25
CA THR A 19 -3.04 8.17 -2.17
C THR A 19 -2.82 7.56 -3.55
N SER A 20 -3.09 8.30 -4.59
CA SER A 20 -2.76 7.91 -5.97
C SER A 20 -2.69 9.15 -6.87
N ARG A 21 -1.92 9.06 -7.95
CA ARG A 21 -1.89 10.05 -9.03
C ARG A 21 -3.08 9.91 -10.01
N THR A 22 -3.86 8.84 -9.89
CA THR A 22 -4.97 8.52 -10.79
C THR A 22 -6.29 8.54 -10.02
N ALA A 23 -7.15 9.50 -10.33
CA ALA A 23 -8.44 9.68 -9.67
C ALA A 23 -9.35 8.45 -9.85
N GLU A 24 -9.39 7.87 -11.05
CA GLU A 24 -10.20 6.68 -11.35
C GLU A 24 -9.83 5.49 -10.44
N LYS A 25 -8.52 5.25 -10.23
CA LYS A 25 -8.05 4.18 -9.34
C LYS A 25 -8.50 4.39 -7.90
N LEU A 26 -8.53 5.64 -7.43
CA LEU A 26 -9.04 5.98 -6.10
C LEU A 26 -10.53 5.72 -5.97
N GLU A 27 -11.33 6.12 -6.97
CA GLU A 27 -12.77 5.85 -6.96
C GLU A 27 -13.07 4.35 -6.97
N ARG A 28 -12.38 3.58 -7.81
CA ARG A 28 -12.50 2.12 -7.83
C ARG A 28 -12.08 1.48 -6.50
N ALA A 29 -11.06 2.02 -5.82
CA ALA A 29 -10.61 1.51 -4.53
C ALA A 29 -11.65 1.66 -3.40
N LYS A 30 -12.58 2.60 -3.51
CA LYS A 30 -13.70 2.77 -2.56
C LYS A 30 -14.59 1.53 -2.49
N MET A 31 -14.79 0.83 -3.60
CA MET A 31 -15.56 -0.42 -3.64
C MET A 31 -14.91 -1.53 -2.80
N PHE A 32 -13.60 -1.46 -2.57
CA PHE A 32 -12.84 -2.39 -1.75
C PHE A 32 -12.68 -1.93 -0.30
N GLY A 33 -13.29 -0.79 0.07
CA GLY A 33 -13.32 -0.30 1.44
C GLY A 33 -12.37 0.85 1.74
N LEU A 34 -11.84 1.54 0.71
CA LEU A 34 -11.13 2.80 0.92
C LEU A 34 -12.09 3.86 1.45
N ASN A 35 -11.83 4.38 2.67
CA ASN A 35 -12.68 5.39 3.30
C ASN A 35 -12.42 6.79 2.75
N GLU A 36 -11.14 7.16 2.61
CA GLU A 36 -10.75 8.46 2.09
C GLU A 36 -9.73 8.31 0.97
N ALA A 37 -9.87 9.14 -0.05
CA ALA A 37 -9.01 9.18 -1.22
C ALA A 37 -8.32 10.55 -1.32
N ILE A 38 -7.03 10.55 -1.57
CA ILE A 38 -6.25 11.76 -1.82
C ILE A 38 -5.59 11.63 -3.18
N LEU A 39 -6.01 12.47 -4.10
CA LEU A 39 -5.34 12.61 -5.38
C LEU A 39 -4.05 13.40 -5.17
N THR A 40 -2.93 12.77 -5.43
CA THR A 40 -1.62 13.42 -5.35
C THR A 40 -1.23 13.95 -6.73
N GLY A 41 -0.68 15.16 -6.77
CA GLY A 41 -0.01 15.69 -7.95
C GLY A 41 1.37 15.03 -8.16
N GLU A 42 2.14 15.59 -9.07
CA GLU A 42 3.52 15.15 -9.33
C GLU A 42 4.44 15.36 -8.10
N ASN A 43 4.16 16.39 -7.29
CA ASN A 43 4.94 16.77 -6.13
C ASN A 43 4.55 16.03 -4.83
N ALA A 44 3.67 15.06 -4.89
CA ALA A 44 3.29 14.22 -3.74
C ALA A 44 2.84 14.99 -2.47
N GLU A 45 2.24 16.16 -2.61
CA GLU A 45 1.81 17.00 -1.49
C GLU A 45 0.50 16.47 -0.88
N PHE A 46 0.59 15.71 0.20
CA PHE A 46 -0.59 15.14 0.87
C PHE A 46 -0.59 15.30 2.40
N ALA A 47 0.54 15.60 3.01
CA ALA A 47 0.64 15.69 4.47
C ALA A 47 -0.23 16.78 5.05
N GLY A 48 -0.24 17.97 4.45
CA GLY A 48 -1.10 19.08 4.86
C GLY A 48 -2.59 18.75 4.80
N ILE A 49 -3.01 17.98 3.78
CA ILE A 49 -4.39 17.50 3.64
C ILE A 49 -4.75 16.53 4.77
N LEU A 50 -3.85 15.59 5.06
CA LEU A 50 -4.07 14.57 6.09
C LEU A 50 -4.08 15.15 7.49
N THR A 51 -3.14 16.04 7.79
CA THR A 51 -3.03 16.63 9.13
C THR A 51 -4.20 17.56 9.46
N SER A 52 -4.73 18.30 8.46
CA SER A 52 -5.87 19.18 8.66
C SER A 52 -7.19 18.44 8.84
N LYS A 53 -7.40 17.29 8.17
CA LYS A 53 -8.69 16.59 8.14
C LYS A 53 -8.83 15.49 9.20
N ASN A 54 -7.75 14.79 9.53
CA ASN A 54 -7.82 13.55 10.31
C ASN A 54 -7.33 13.68 11.75
N GLY A 55 -7.62 14.80 12.40
CA GLY A 55 -7.22 14.98 13.81
C GLY A 55 -5.71 14.91 14.03
N GLY A 56 -4.95 15.43 13.05
CA GLY A 56 -3.49 15.54 13.14
C GLY A 56 -2.69 14.39 12.52
N GLY A 57 -3.23 13.63 11.58
CA GLY A 57 -2.45 12.66 10.83
C GLY A 57 -2.93 11.21 10.91
N VAL A 58 -2.03 10.26 10.67
CA VAL A 58 -2.32 8.80 10.61
C VAL A 58 -1.39 8.01 11.55
N ASP A 59 -1.84 6.84 11.98
CA ASP A 59 -1.10 6.00 12.93
C ASP A 59 -0.13 5.02 12.22
N VAL A 60 -0.50 4.59 11.02
CA VAL A 60 0.27 3.61 10.25
C VAL A 60 0.29 3.99 8.78
N ILE A 61 1.46 3.90 8.16
CA ILE A 61 1.63 4.05 6.72
C ILE A 61 2.25 2.79 6.16
N LEU A 62 1.65 2.26 5.09
CA LEU A 62 2.23 1.25 4.23
C LEU A 62 2.72 1.93 2.95
N ASP A 63 4.02 2.07 2.81
CA ASP A 63 4.64 2.81 1.71
C ASP A 63 5.16 1.88 0.61
N LEU A 64 4.63 2.08 -0.60
CA LEU A 64 5.03 1.38 -1.82
C LEU A 64 5.86 2.27 -2.77
N VAL A 65 6.00 3.55 -2.43
CA VAL A 65 6.57 4.58 -3.29
C VAL A 65 8.03 4.87 -2.95
N GLY A 66 8.34 5.06 -1.68
CA GLY A 66 9.69 5.30 -1.19
C GLY A 66 10.09 6.76 -1.21
N ALA A 67 11.25 7.09 -1.81
CA ALA A 67 11.92 8.39 -1.68
C ALA A 67 11.01 9.59 -1.90
N GLY A 68 10.21 9.59 -2.96
CA GLY A 68 9.33 10.71 -3.31
C GLY A 68 8.20 10.99 -2.34
N TYR A 69 7.85 10.04 -1.46
CA TYR A 69 6.79 10.19 -0.45
C TYR A 69 7.35 10.27 0.97
N PHE A 70 8.64 10.08 1.15
CA PHE A 70 9.21 9.83 2.48
C PHE A 70 9.01 11.01 3.43
N SER A 71 9.29 12.24 3.00
CA SER A 71 9.09 13.45 3.83
C SER A 71 7.62 13.63 4.23
N GLU A 72 6.71 13.55 3.26
CA GLU A 72 5.27 13.63 3.47
C GLU A 72 4.76 12.55 4.44
N ASN A 73 5.30 11.33 4.31
CA ASN A 73 4.98 10.23 5.21
C ASN A 73 5.37 10.55 6.66
N LEU A 74 6.56 11.10 6.90
CA LEU A 74 6.99 11.48 8.26
C LEU A 74 6.13 12.62 8.82
N GLU A 75 5.78 13.58 7.97
CA GLU A 75 4.96 14.73 8.37
C GLU A 75 3.56 14.31 8.77
N CYS A 76 2.91 13.42 8.03
CA CYS A 76 1.54 13.01 8.35
C CYS A 76 1.43 11.90 9.40
N LEU A 77 2.53 11.29 9.85
CA LEU A 77 2.49 10.34 10.95
C LEU A 77 2.23 11.03 12.29
N ARG A 78 1.35 10.45 13.10
CA ARG A 78 1.10 10.84 14.48
C ARG A 78 2.25 10.44 15.39
N LEU A 79 2.18 10.92 16.65
CA LEU A 79 3.08 10.53 17.73
C LEU A 79 3.11 8.99 17.87
N LYS A 80 4.30 8.38 17.87
CA LYS A 80 4.53 6.92 17.87
C LYS A 80 4.02 6.21 16.61
N GLY A 81 3.78 6.96 15.53
CA GLY A 81 3.34 6.42 14.25
C GLY A 81 4.34 5.42 13.66
N ARG A 82 3.86 4.58 12.76
CA ARG A 82 4.62 3.49 12.13
C ARG A 82 4.64 3.65 10.63
N LEU A 83 5.84 3.65 10.04
CA LEU A 83 6.05 3.61 8.60
C LEU A 83 6.62 2.23 8.23
N MET A 84 5.90 1.51 7.39
CA MET A 84 6.37 0.25 6.80
C MET A 84 6.75 0.48 5.34
N LEU A 85 8.04 0.40 5.05
CA LEU A 85 8.58 0.47 3.69
C LEU A 85 8.46 -0.89 3.00
N VAL A 86 7.66 -0.95 1.95
CA VAL A 86 7.38 -2.17 1.17
C VAL A 86 7.91 -2.06 -0.26
N GLY A 87 7.93 -0.86 -0.82
CA GLY A 87 8.40 -0.59 -2.18
C GLY A 87 9.15 0.73 -2.29
N LEU A 88 9.93 0.88 -3.37
CA LEU A 88 10.79 2.02 -3.62
C LEU A 88 10.66 2.48 -5.09
N THR A 89 9.42 2.57 -5.59
CA THR A 89 9.17 2.85 -7.02
C THR A 89 9.61 4.24 -7.46
N SER A 90 9.70 5.22 -6.54
CA SER A 90 10.19 6.58 -6.80
C SER A 90 11.66 6.78 -6.45
N GLY A 91 12.36 5.74 -5.99
CA GLY A 91 13.75 5.80 -5.62
C GLY A 91 14.03 5.33 -4.19
N ASN A 92 15.32 5.13 -3.91
CA ASN A 92 15.82 4.53 -2.66
C ASN A 92 16.64 5.49 -1.79
N ARG A 93 16.75 6.77 -2.17
CA ARG A 93 17.50 7.79 -1.43
C ARG A 93 16.62 9.01 -1.21
N ALA A 94 16.48 9.42 0.04
CA ALA A 94 15.73 10.61 0.44
C ALA A 94 16.53 11.37 1.50
N GLU A 95 16.47 12.70 1.45
CA GLU A 95 16.88 13.54 2.57
C GLU A 95 15.73 13.63 3.56
N ILE A 96 16.04 13.53 4.84
CA ILE A 96 15.04 13.54 5.91
C ILE A 96 15.42 14.50 7.03
N ASP A 97 14.40 15.13 7.61
CA ASP A 97 14.54 15.80 8.90
C ASP A 97 14.41 14.76 10.03
N LEU A 98 15.55 14.43 10.63
CA LEU A 98 15.61 13.49 11.75
C LEU A 98 14.85 13.99 12.99
N SER A 99 14.64 15.31 13.13
CA SER A 99 13.89 15.86 14.23
C SER A 99 12.45 15.38 14.26
N MET A 100 11.82 15.20 13.10
CA MET A 100 10.47 14.63 13.01
C MET A 100 10.40 13.22 13.60
N ALA A 101 11.35 12.37 13.21
CA ALA A 101 11.41 11.00 13.71
C ALA A 101 11.64 10.97 15.23
N LEU A 102 12.53 11.83 15.72
CA LEU A 102 12.86 11.97 17.15
C LEU A 102 11.66 12.47 17.96
N MET A 103 11.10 13.63 17.60
CA MET A 103 10.03 14.28 18.36
C MET A 103 8.74 13.45 18.34
N LYS A 104 8.39 12.87 17.21
CA LYS A 104 7.20 12.00 17.10
C LYS A 104 7.47 10.57 17.56
N ARG A 105 8.71 10.20 17.89
CA ARG A 105 9.08 8.84 18.33
C ARG A 105 8.62 7.79 17.34
N LEU A 106 8.88 8.03 16.04
CA LEU A 106 8.40 7.19 14.95
C LEU A 106 9.11 5.83 14.92
N ARG A 107 8.42 4.84 14.39
CA ARG A 107 9.00 3.53 14.02
C ARG A 107 9.00 3.39 12.52
N ILE A 108 10.19 3.32 11.94
CA ILE A 108 10.41 3.14 10.51
C ILE A 108 10.99 1.75 10.30
N THR A 109 10.29 0.91 9.56
CA THR A 109 10.66 -0.50 9.35
C THR A 109 10.54 -0.84 7.88
N GLY A 110 11.54 -1.53 7.34
CA GLY A 110 11.48 -2.13 6.01
C GLY A 110 10.98 -3.56 6.05
N THR A 111 10.35 -4.02 4.97
CA THR A 111 9.99 -5.42 4.79
C THR A 111 10.31 -5.90 3.38
N THR A 112 10.80 -7.12 3.28
CA THR A 112 10.98 -7.84 2.02
C THR A 112 10.72 -9.32 2.25
N LEU A 113 10.14 -9.99 1.27
CA LEU A 113 9.91 -11.43 1.36
C LEU A 113 11.07 -12.23 0.72
N ARG A 114 11.67 -11.68 -0.33
CA ARG A 114 12.70 -12.39 -1.12
C ARG A 114 13.92 -12.78 -0.29
N GLY A 115 14.41 -11.85 0.53
CA GLY A 115 15.63 -12.01 1.34
C GLY A 115 15.42 -12.72 2.69
N ARG A 116 14.20 -13.13 3.05
CA ARG A 116 13.93 -13.82 4.31
C ARG A 116 14.43 -15.26 4.30
N THR A 117 14.78 -15.77 5.49
CA THR A 117 15.10 -17.19 5.68
C THR A 117 13.87 -18.06 5.41
N LEU A 118 14.07 -19.36 5.30
CA LEU A 118 12.97 -20.32 5.12
C LEU A 118 12.02 -20.32 6.34
N GLU A 119 12.58 -20.22 7.53
CA GLU A 119 11.86 -20.16 8.80
C GLU A 119 10.95 -18.93 8.88
N GLU A 120 11.49 -17.74 8.53
CA GLU A 120 10.71 -16.50 8.49
C GLU A 120 9.60 -16.54 7.44
N LYS A 121 9.87 -17.17 6.28
CA LYS A 121 8.84 -17.38 5.24
C LYS A 121 7.75 -18.33 5.72
N ALA A 122 8.13 -19.42 6.38
CA ALA A 122 7.19 -20.38 6.94
C ALA A 122 6.32 -19.75 8.03
N GLU A 123 6.90 -18.92 8.91
CA GLU A 123 6.15 -18.17 9.92
C GLU A 123 5.16 -17.20 9.27
N ALA A 124 5.61 -16.40 8.29
CA ALA A 124 4.74 -15.47 7.56
C ALA A 124 3.58 -16.20 6.87
N THR A 125 3.84 -17.40 6.30
CA THR A 125 2.81 -18.22 5.67
C THR A 125 1.82 -18.78 6.67
N ARG A 126 2.26 -19.24 7.84
CA ARG A 126 1.36 -19.66 8.93
C ARG A 126 0.46 -18.53 9.39
N ASN A 127 1.05 -17.36 9.68
CA ASN A 127 0.29 -16.19 10.10
C ASN A 127 -0.74 -15.76 9.04
N PHE A 128 -0.37 -15.83 7.76
CA PHE A 128 -1.30 -15.58 6.66
C PHE A 128 -2.43 -16.61 6.63
N ALA A 129 -2.10 -17.89 6.76
CA ALA A 129 -3.09 -18.96 6.76
C ALA A 129 -4.09 -18.84 7.91
N GLU A 130 -3.62 -18.47 9.09
CA GLU A 130 -4.47 -18.33 10.28
C GLU A 130 -5.33 -17.06 10.25
N GLN A 131 -4.79 -15.94 9.79
CA GLN A 131 -5.43 -14.64 9.91
C GLN A 131 -6.12 -14.15 8.64
N VAL A 132 -5.67 -14.55 7.47
CA VAL A 132 -6.14 -14.00 6.17
C VAL A 132 -6.94 -15.01 5.36
N VAL A 133 -6.55 -16.29 5.36
CA VAL A 133 -7.27 -17.31 4.58
C VAL A 133 -8.74 -17.42 4.97
N PRO A 134 -9.15 -17.36 6.24
CA PRO A 134 -10.56 -17.33 6.60
C PRO A 134 -11.33 -16.15 5.97
N LEU A 135 -10.71 -14.97 5.91
CA LEU A 135 -11.31 -13.76 5.29
C LEU A 135 -11.43 -13.86 3.77
N LEU A 136 -10.58 -14.67 3.14
CA LEU A 136 -10.72 -15.00 1.72
C LEU A 136 -11.82 -16.03 1.49
N ALA A 137 -11.94 -17.00 2.39
CA ALA A 137 -12.93 -18.08 2.29
C ALA A 137 -14.38 -17.59 2.48
N ASP A 138 -14.58 -16.60 3.35
CA ASP A 138 -15.91 -16.02 3.61
C ASP A 138 -16.24 -14.82 2.68
N GLY A 139 -15.30 -14.43 1.80
CA GLY A 139 -15.47 -13.33 0.85
C GLY A 139 -15.32 -11.93 1.44
N THR A 140 -14.88 -11.79 2.69
CA THR A 140 -14.55 -10.49 3.31
C THR A 140 -13.42 -9.79 2.55
N ILE A 141 -12.45 -10.57 2.06
CA ILE A 141 -11.38 -10.12 1.19
C ILE A 141 -11.50 -10.85 -0.14
N VAL A 142 -11.46 -10.11 -1.23
CA VAL A 142 -11.53 -10.67 -2.58
C VAL A 142 -10.34 -10.22 -3.43
N PRO A 143 -9.68 -11.14 -4.15
CA PRO A 143 -8.70 -10.75 -5.16
C PRO A 143 -9.38 -9.96 -6.29
N ASN A 144 -8.85 -8.79 -6.62
CA ASN A 144 -9.32 -8.05 -7.79
C ASN A 144 -8.59 -8.56 -9.03
N LEU A 145 -9.27 -9.31 -9.88
CA LEU A 145 -8.79 -9.71 -11.19
C LEU A 145 -9.18 -8.63 -12.20
N ASP A 146 -8.17 -8.00 -12.79
CA ASP A 146 -8.36 -6.91 -13.75
C ASP A 146 -8.46 -7.46 -15.17
N LYS A 147 -7.54 -8.36 -15.55
CA LYS A 147 -7.57 -9.09 -16.83
C LYS A 147 -7.15 -10.56 -16.64
N VAL A 148 -7.77 -11.41 -17.43
CA VAL A 148 -7.32 -12.79 -17.66
C VAL A 148 -6.96 -12.91 -19.14
N LEU A 149 -5.75 -13.34 -19.44
CA LEU A 149 -5.22 -13.48 -20.79
C LEU A 149 -4.69 -14.90 -20.97
N ALA A 150 -4.82 -15.45 -22.17
CA ALA A 150 -4.15 -16.70 -22.51
C ALA A 150 -2.63 -16.54 -22.43
N VAL A 151 -1.91 -17.59 -22.04
CA VAL A 151 -0.46 -17.56 -21.81
C VAL A 151 0.36 -17.11 -23.02
N ASP A 152 -0.11 -17.39 -24.24
CA ASP A 152 0.51 -16.94 -25.48
C ASP A 152 0.47 -15.43 -25.68
N ARG A 153 -0.40 -14.72 -24.95
CA ARG A 153 -0.51 -13.26 -24.89
C ARG A 153 0.31 -12.62 -23.77
N VAL A 154 1.32 -13.30 -23.25
CA VAL A 154 2.15 -12.81 -22.12
C VAL A 154 2.79 -11.44 -22.40
N ARG A 155 3.17 -11.16 -23.66
CA ARG A 155 3.70 -9.86 -24.06
C ARG A 155 2.69 -8.75 -23.79
N GLU A 156 1.44 -8.92 -24.22
CA GLU A 156 0.36 -7.95 -23.96
C GLU A 156 0.09 -7.74 -22.48
N ALA A 157 0.19 -8.82 -21.69
CA ALA A 157 0.06 -8.73 -20.24
C ALA A 157 1.14 -7.82 -19.62
N HIS A 158 2.39 -7.93 -20.06
CA HIS A 158 3.48 -7.08 -19.62
C HIS A 158 3.29 -5.63 -20.06
N GLU A 159 2.99 -5.38 -21.34
CA GLU A 159 2.73 -4.05 -21.88
C GLU A 159 1.59 -3.36 -21.12
N TYR A 160 0.53 -4.08 -20.80
CA TYR A 160 -0.59 -3.56 -20.01
C TYR A 160 -0.19 -3.24 -18.56
N LEU A 161 0.68 -4.03 -17.94
CA LEU A 161 1.19 -3.69 -16.60
C LEU A 161 2.12 -2.46 -16.62
N GLU A 162 2.92 -2.32 -17.67
CA GLU A 162 3.86 -1.20 -17.85
C GLU A 162 3.14 0.11 -18.17
N SER A 163 1.98 0.07 -18.86
CA SER A 163 1.18 1.28 -19.12
C SER A 163 0.62 1.94 -17.85
N ASN A 164 0.68 1.24 -16.71
CA ASN A 164 0.07 1.66 -15.45
C ASN A 164 -1.46 1.81 -15.50
N ASP A 165 -2.14 1.27 -16.49
CA ASP A 165 -3.62 1.29 -16.58
C ASP A 165 -4.26 0.21 -15.70
N SER A 166 -3.49 -0.81 -15.34
CA SER A 166 -3.96 -1.94 -14.55
C SER A 166 -4.48 -1.52 -13.16
N PHE A 167 -5.61 -2.13 -12.78
CA PHE A 167 -6.19 -1.97 -11.45
C PHE A 167 -6.53 -3.34 -10.86
N GLY A 168 -5.55 -4.03 -10.38
CA GLY A 168 -5.73 -5.38 -9.83
C GLY A 168 -4.62 -6.33 -10.25
N LYS A 169 -4.99 -7.57 -10.52
CA LYS A 169 -4.11 -8.63 -10.99
C LYS A 169 -4.37 -8.93 -12.46
N VAL A 170 -3.32 -9.07 -13.22
CA VAL A 170 -3.35 -9.68 -14.56
C VAL A 170 -2.94 -11.14 -14.40
N VAL A 171 -3.79 -12.04 -14.86
CA VAL A 171 -3.62 -13.49 -14.74
C VAL A 171 -3.41 -14.07 -16.13
N LEU A 172 -2.50 -15.02 -16.25
CA LEU A 172 -2.30 -15.82 -17.45
C LEU A 172 -2.93 -17.21 -17.24
N GLU A 173 -3.75 -17.61 -18.19
CA GLU A 173 -4.40 -18.93 -18.23
C GLU A 173 -3.65 -19.84 -19.22
N PHE A 174 -3.34 -21.06 -18.78
CA PHE A 174 -2.63 -22.08 -19.55
C PHE A 174 -3.57 -23.04 -20.27
#